data_c13be0d5dee7242752de3f95804296e1
#
_entry.id   c13be0d5dee7242752de3f95804296e1
#
_cell.length_a   1.000
_cell.length_b   1.000
_cell.length_c   1.000
_cell.angle_alpha   90.00
_cell.angle_beta   90.00
_cell.angle_gamma   90.00
#
_symmetry.space_group_name_H-M   'P 1'
#
loop_
_entity.id
_entity.type
_entity.pdbx_description
1 polymer ?
#
loop_
_entity_poly.entity_id
_entity_poly.type
_entity_poly.pdbx_seq_one_letter_code
_entity_poly.pdbx_strand_id
1 'polypeptide(L)'
;MPRSETQSPYVANPERYGGAMPYQRAGASGLDLPRLSLGLWHNFGSTKDFAAQQTIVRRAFDLGVTHFDLANNYGPPPGSAEANFGRMLATDLKPYRDEIVISTKAGYPMWPGPYGDGGSRKYVLASLSQSLKRLGVDYVDVFYHHRFDPTVPLEETMGALISAVESGQALYVGVSNYPAVQAGQASEILGSVGIPLLLQQEKYNMFERRIDRSGTDGEGAESILDGAASRGIGVTVFSPLCQGLLTNRYLNGIPGDSRAAASPFLPSTRINYQYLAAARALNGIAATRGQSLAQMSLAWVLRDPRVTSAIVGASSVKQLEENVAACQNLALSDEELSAINVACIDFLV
;
A
#
# COMPACT_ATOMS: atom_id res chain seq x y z
N MET A 1 44.01 10.40 -4.96
CA MET A 1 42.63 10.09 -4.66
C MET A 1 42.01 9.49 -5.93
N PRO A 2 41.51 8.28 -5.95
CA PRO A 2 40.84 7.75 -7.12
C PRO A 2 39.59 8.60 -7.39
N ARG A 3 39.39 9.01 -8.63
CA ARG A 3 38.17 9.69 -9.10
C ARG A 3 37.04 8.70 -8.92
N SER A 4 35.99 9.10 -8.17
CA SER A 4 34.73 8.34 -8.12
C SER A 4 34.27 8.16 -9.57
N GLU A 5 34.09 6.92 -10.00
CA GLU A 5 33.36 6.62 -11.24
C GLU A 5 32.03 7.32 -11.11
N THR A 6 31.80 8.34 -11.91
CA THR A 6 30.50 8.98 -12.03
C THR A 6 29.58 7.95 -12.70
N GLN A 7 28.79 7.23 -11.91
CA GLN A 7 27.72 6.41 -12.46
C GLN A 7 26.90 7.28 -13.42
N SER A 8 26.66 6.76 -14.63
CA SER A 8 25.77 7.42 -15.59
C SER A 8 24.42 7.70 -14.93
N PRO A 9 23.82 8.88 -15.18
CA PRO A 9 22.51 9.20 -14.63
C PRO A 9 21.49 8.12 -15.02
N TYR A 10 20.56 7.82 -14.12
CA TYR A 10 19.48 6.89 -14.40
C TYR A 10 18.59 7.44 -15.52
N VAL A 11 18.29 6.58 -16.48
CA VAL A 11 17.34 6.83 -17.56
C VAL A 11 16.29 5.73 -17.49
N ALA A 12 15.03 6.12 -17.32
CA ALA A 12 13.92 5.17 -17.22
C ALA A 12 13.72 4.41 -18.55
N ASN A 13 13.29 3.16 -18.43
CA ASN A 13 12.94 2.34 -19.61
C ASN A 13 11.86 3.06 -20.44
N PRO A 14 12.08 3.36 -21.73
CA PRO A 14 11.08 4.00 -22.58
C PRO A 14 9.82 3.13 -22.77
N GLU A 15 9.94 1.79 -22.65
CA GLU A 15 8.84 0.84 -22.79
C GLU A 15 8.06 0.60 -21.49
N ARG A 16 8.29 1.41 -20.41
CA ARG A 16 7.65 1.20 -19.09
C ARG A 16 6.12 1.23 -19.14
N TYR A 17 5.54 1.87 -20.15
CA TYR A 17 4.10 1.92 -20.37
C TYR A 17 3.62 0.94 -21.47
N GLY A 18 4.46 0.01 -21.90
CA GLY A 18 4.20 -0.98 -22.96
C GLY A 18 3.25 -2.12 -22.58
N GLY A 19 2.45 -1.97 -21.52
CA GLY A 19 1.37 -2.92 -21.16
C GLY A 19 1.75 -4.00 -20.14
N ALA A 20 2.98 -4.01 -19.61
CA ALA A 20 3.35 -4.93 -18.54
C ALA A 20 2.60 -4.64 -17.23
N MET A 21 2.31 -3.36 -16.95
CA MET A 21 1.54 -2.86 -15.82
C MET A 21 0.22 -2.27 -16.30
N PRO A 22 -0.93 -2.90 -16.02
CA PRO A 22 -2.24 -2.30 -16.26
C PRO A 22 -2.53 -1.22 -15.21
N TYR A 23 -3.36 -0.24 -15.60
CA TYR A 23 -3.80 0.86 -14.75
C TYR A 23 -5.29 0.78 -14.52
N GLN A 24 -5.74 1.30 -13.39
CA GLN A 24 -7.16 1.37 -13.04
C GLN A 24 -7.51 2.72 -12.45
N ARG A 25 -8.68 3.24 -12.84
CA ARG A 25 -9.24 4.48 -12.30
C ARG A 25 -9.43 4.40 -10.79
N ALA A 26 -8.98 5.43 -10.08
CA ALA A 26 -9.20 5.60 -8.65
C ALA A 26 -10.62 6.12 -8.40
N GLY A 27 -11.57 5.22 -8.21
CA GLY A 27 -12.98 5.56 -8.03
C GLY A 27 -13.54 6.37 -9.19
N ALA A 28 -14.28 7.45 -8.88
CA ALA A 28 -14.87 8.38 -9.86
C ALA A 28 -13.94 9.53 -10.26
N SER A 29 -12.66 9.51 -9.83
CA SER A 29 -11.71 10.58 -10.12
C SER A 29 -11.11 10.49 -11.54
N GLY A 30 -10.31 11.48 -11.92
CA GLY A 30 -9.51 11.46 -13.15
C GLY A 30 -8.16 10.74 -13.02
N LEU A 31 -7.78 10.27 -11.83
CA LEU A 31 -6.49 9.65 -11.57
C LEU A 31 -6.53 8.15 -11.84
N ASP A 32 -5.58 7.64 -12.63
CA ASP A 32 -5.33 6.21 -12.80
C ASP A 32 -4.14 5.78 -11.94
N LEU A 33 -4.26 4.64 -11.25
CA LEU A 33 -3.17 4.03 -10.52
C LEU A 33 -2.75 2.70 -11.15
N PRO A 34 -1.47 2.32 -11.06
CA PRO A 34 -1.04 0.98 -11.48
C PRO A 34 -1.72 -0.07 -10.61
N ARG A 35 -2.04 -1.24 -11.19
CA ARG A 35 -2.67 -2.34 -10.44
C ARG A 35 -1.80 -2.81 -9.26
N LEU A 36 -0.48 -2.63 -9.35
CA LEU A 36 0.46 -2.82 -8.25
C LEU A 36 1.20 -1.53 -7.95
N SER A 37 1.19 -1.11 -6.69
CA SER A 37 1.93 0.01 -6.15
C SER A 37 3.10 -0.48 -5.29
N LEU A 38 4.20 0.28 -5.21
CA LEU A 38 5.33 -0.08 -4.36
C LEU A 38 5.20 0.57 -2.98
N GLY A 39 5.02 -0.26 -1.94
CA GLY A 39 5.01 0.17 -0.55
C GLY A 39 6.42 0.28 0.03
N LEU A 40 6.77 1.46 0.52
CA LEU A 40 8.11 1.78 1.00
C LEU A 40 8.22 1.66 2.54
N TRP A 41 7.63 0.60 3.11
CA TRP A 41 7.74 0.34 4.54
C TRP A 41 9.10 -0.33 4.88
N HIS A 42 9.24 -1.18 5.83
CA HIS A 42 10.41 -1.86 6.41
C HIS A 42 11.70 -2.01 5.58
N ASN A 43 11.60 -2.19 4.26
CA ASN A 43 12.77 -2.42 3.40
C ASN A 43 13.42 -1.12 2.92
N PHE A 44 12.81 0.03 3.21
CA PHE A 44 13.23 1.33 2.69
C PHE A 44 13.72 2.30 3.77
N GLY A 45 13.87 1.81 5.02
CA GLY A 45 14.48 2.56 6.12
C GLY A 45 16.01 2.58 6.03
N SER A 46 16.64 3.38 6.93
CA SER A 46 18.09 3.57 6.96
C SER A 46 18.89 2.37 7.49
N THR A 47 18.20 1.32 7.98
CA THR A 47 18.86 0.07 8.39
C THR A 47 19.10 -0.90 7.23
N LYS A 48 18.67 -0.55 6.02
CA LYS A 48 18.87 -1.32 4.79
C LYS A 48 19.79 -0.56 3.83
N ASP A 49 20.50 -1.32 3.00
CA ASP A 49 21.39 -0.73 2.00
C ASP A 49 20.63 0.19 1.04
N PHE A 50 21.10 1.44 0.91
CA PHE A 50 20.45 2.44 0.06
C PHE A 50 20.56 2.10 -1.43
N ALA A 51 21.66 1.53 -1.89
CA ALA A 51 21.84 1.17 -3.30
C ALA A 51 20.86 0.04 -3.71
N ALA A 52 20.60 -0.92 -2.81
CA ALA A 52 19.60 -1.95 -3.03
C ALA A 52 18.18 -1.36 -3.11
N GLN A 53 17.84 -0.41 -2.22
CA GLN A 53 16.56 0.31 -2.27
C GLN A 53 16.40 1.06 -3.59
N GLN A 54 17.44 1.81 -4.00
CA GLN A 54 17.46 2.59 -5.23
C GLN A 54 17.27 1.68 -6.47
N THR A 55 17.92 0.53 -6.49
CA THR A 55 17.77 -0.45 -7.58
C THR A 55 16.34 -0.98 -7.68
N ILE A 56 15.68 -1.25 -6.55
CA ILE A 56 14.28 -1.70 -6.52
C ILE A 56 13.35 -0.59 -7.03
N VAL A 57 13.54 0.66 -6.59
CA VAL A 57 12.70 1.80 -7.00
C VAL A 57 12.85 2.09 -8.51
N ARG A 58 14.09 2.11 -9.03
CA ARG A 58 14.35 2.26 -10.47
C ARG A 58 13.65 1.17 -11.27
N ARG A 59 13.82 -0.08 -10.84
CA ARG A 59 13.20 -1.21 -11.53
C ARG A 59 11.68 -1.19 -11.45
N ALA A 60 11.09 -0.74 -10.33
CA ALA A 60 9.65 -0.56 -10.21
C ALA A 60 9.13 0.42 -11.27
N PHE A 61 9.77 1.58 -11.38
CA PHE A 61 9.40 2.58 -12.38
C PHE A 61 9.60 2.07 -13.82
N ASP A 62 10.70 1.35 -14.09
CA ASP A 62 10.94 0.69 -15.40
C ASP A 62 9.90 -0.34 -15.79
N LEU A 63 9.19 -0.91 -14.81
CA LEU A 63 8.10 -1.87 -15.00
C LEU A 63 6.71 -1.21 -15.03
N GLY A 64 6.63 0.13 -15.00
CA GLY A 64 5.37 0.88 -15.01
C GLY A 64 4.69 1.00 -13.65
N VAL A 65 5.38 0.70 -12.54
CA VAL A 65 4.90 1.00 -11.20
C VAL A 65 5.13 2.48 -10.93
N THR A 66 4.09 3.29 -11.06
CA THR A 66 4.17 4.75 -10.92
C THR A 66 3.72 5.27 -9.56
N HIS A 67 3.10 4.44 -8.71
CA HIS A 67 2.65 4.82 -7.38
C HIS A 67 3.59 4.28 -6.29
N PHE A 68 4.14 5.20 -5.48
CA PHE A 68 5.02 4.94 -4.35
C PHE A 68 4.33 5.33 -3.05
N ASP A 69 4.08 4.35 -2.19
CA ASP A 69 3.28 4.52 -0.98
C ASP A 69 4.15 4.56 0.28
N LEU A 70 4.12 5.69 0.98
CA LEU A 70 4.89 5.99 2.18
C LEU A 70 3.98 6.30 3.39
N ALA A 71 4.60 6.58 4.52
CA ALA A 71 4.02 7.23 5.69
C ALA A 71 5.11 7.93 6.49
N ASN A 72 4.72 8.94 7.29
CA ASN A 72 5.66 9.71 8.11
C ASN A 72 6.51 8.84 9.06
N ASN A 73 5.93 7.74 9.57
CA ASN A 73 6.58 6.83 10.51
C ASN A 73 7.26 5.61 9.88
N TYR A 74 7.30 5.52 8.53
CA TYR A 74 7.96 4.40 7.86
C TYR A 74 9.49 4.47 7.99
N GLY A 75 10.08 3.28 8.11
CA GLY A 75 11.51 3.08 8.35
C GLY A 75 11.80 1.62 8.66
N PRO A 76 12.66 1.30 9.66
CA PRO A 76 13.25 2.06 10.75
C PRO A 76 14.44 2.94 10.35
N PRO A 77 14.77 4.00 11.13
CA PRO A 77 13.92 4.67 12.12
C PRO A 77 12.75 5.41 11.46
N PRO A 78 11.71 5.85 12.22
CA PRO A 78 10.60 6.61 11.67
C PRO A 78 11.06 7.82 10.84
N GLY A 79 10.45 8.03 9.66
CA GLY A 79 10.81 9.09 8.71
C GLY A 79 11.95 8.75 7.75
N SER A 80 12.71 7.69 8.01
CA SER A 80 13.87 7.36 7.17
C SER A 80 13.48 6.84 5.78
N ALA A 81 12.32 6.22 5.64
CA ALA A 81 11.83 5.79 4.32
C ALA A 81 11.55 7.00 3.42
N GLU A 82 10.88 8.04 3.93
CA GLU A 82 10.66 9.30 3.20
C GLU A 82 11.98 9.99 2.88
N ALA A 83 12.92 10.05 3.83
CA ALA A 83 14.24 10.67 3.59
C ALA A 83 15.05 9.93 2.51
N ASN A 84 15.03 8.60 2.51
CA ASN A 84 15.69 7.80 1.47
C ASN A 84 15.02 7.97 0.11
N PHE A 85 13.70 7.95 0.06
CA PHE A 85 12.97 8.17 -1.19
C PHE A 85 13.18 9.61 -1.70
N GLY A 86 13.22 10.61 -0.82
CA GLY A 86 13.54 11.99 -1.15
C GLY A 86 14.90 12.15 -1.85
N ARG A 87 15.91 11.38 -1.42
CA ARG A 87 17.23 11.33 -2.12
C ARG A 87 17.09 10.78 -3.54
N MET A 88 16.24 9.79 -3.77
CA MET A 88 15.98 9.24 -5.10
C MET A 88 15.17 10.22 -5.96
N LEU A 89 14.22 10.95 -5.35
CA LEU A 89 13.49 12.03 -6.02
C LEU A 89 14.40 13.17 -6.46
N ALA A 90 15.40 13.53 -5.66
CA ALA A 90 16.33 14.59 -5.99
C ALA A 90 17.33 14.20 -7.11
N THR A 91 17.47 12.92 -7.40
CA THR A 91 18.45 12.39 -8.37
C THR A 91 17.75 11.64 -9.51
N ASP A 92 17.42 10.37 -9.30
CA ASP A 92 16.96 9.46 -10.34
C ASP A 92 15.57 9.79 -10.89
N LEU A 93 14.65 10.12 -9.99
CA LEU A 93 13.27 10.37 -10.33
C LEU A 93 12.93 11.85 -10.56
N LYS A 94 13.93 12.75 -10.41
CA LYS A 94 13.73 14.18 -10.62
C LYS A 94 13.14 14.53 -12.01
N PRO A 95 13.61 13.93 -13.12
CA PRO A 95 13.01 14.20 -14.44
C PRO A 95 11.61 13.65 -14.63
N TYR A 96 11.18 12.74 -13.73
CA TYR A 96 9.93 11.96 -13.85
C TYR A 96 8.92 12.30 -12.76
N ARG A 97 9.09 13.42 -12.01
CA ARG A 97 8.17 13.79 -10.91
C ARG A 97 6.70 13.80 -11.34
N ASP A 98 6.43 14.30 -12.52
CA ASP A 98 5.06 14.42 -13.06
C ASP A 98 4.50 13.10 -13.61
N GLU A 99 5.35 12.07 -13.72
CA GLU A 99 4.95 10.73 -14.15
C GLU A 99 4.68 9.78 -12.96
N ILE A 100 4.91 10.22 -11.72
CA ILE A 100 4.76 9.39 -10.53
C ILE A 100 3.74 9.97 -9.56
N VAL A 101 3.08 9.08 -8.83
CA VAL A 101 2.18 9.39 -7.73
C VAL A 101 2.90 9.08 -6.41
N ILE A 102 3.01 10.06 -5.55
CA ILE A 102 3.62 9.92 -4.22
C ILE A 102 2.51 10.03 -3.19
N SER A 103 2.31 8.99 -2.39
CA SER A 103 1.43 9.06 -1.23
C SER A 103 2.19 9.00 0.08
N THR A 104 1.75 9.79 1.06
CA THR A 104 2.22 9.67 2.44
C THR A 104 1.08 9.83 3.43
N LYS A 105 1.32 9.51 4.70
CA LYS A 105 0.28 9.37 5.73
C LYS A 105 0.77 9.89 7.08
N ALA A 106 -0.18 10.33 7.92
CA ALA A 106 0.02 10.64 9.33
C ALA A 106 -1.15 10.10 10.17
N GLY A 107 -0.88 9.57 11.38
CA GLY A 107 -1.92 9.01 12.25
C GLY A 107 -1.42 7.99 13.27
N TYR A 108 -0.16 7.56 13.16
CA TYR A 108 0.52 6.71 14.15
C TYR A 108 1.64 7.46 14.86
N PRO A 109 2.12 6.98 16.03
CA PRO A 109 3.17 7.65 16.78
C PRO A 109 4.39 7.99 15.95
N MET A 110 4.81 9.24 15.98
CA MET A 110 5.96 9.77 15.24
C MET A 110 7.00 10.43 16.16
N TRP A 111 6.57 11.11 17.20
CA TRP A 111 7.43 11.69 18.23
C TRP A 111 6.76 11.61 19.62
N PRO A 112 7.54 11.71 20.73
CA PRO A 112 6.97 11.62 22.08
C PRO A 112 6.14 12.85 22.44
N GLY A 113 5.22 12.65 23.39
CA GLY A 113 4.38 13.69 23.95
C GLY A 113 3.00 13.78 23.30
N PRO A 114 2.16 14.73 23.74
CA PRO A 114 0.73 14.74 23.44
C PRO A 114 0.39 15.18 22.01
N TYR A 115 1.38 15.58 21.21
CA TYR A 115 1.19 16.10 19.87
C TYR A 115 1.83 15.23 18.78
N GLY A 116 2.27 14.03 19.13
CA GLY A 116 3.05 13.17 18.25
C GLY A 116 2.29 11.99 17.66
N ASP A 117 0.96 11.93 17.83
CA ASP A 117 0.10 10.82 17.38
C ASP A 117 -1.34 11.31 17.11
N GLY A 118 -2.16 10.46 16.48
CA GLY A 118 -3.60 10.62 16.35
C GLY A 118 -4.06 11.48 15.19
N GLY A 119 -5.31 12.02 15.34
CA GLY A 119 -6.02 12.74 14.28
C GLY A 119 -6.09 14.25 14.44
N SER A 120 -5.46 14.83 15.50
CA SER A 120 -5.57 16.27 15.73
C SER A 120 -5.00 17.10 14.57
N ARG A 121 -5.65 18.21 14.28
CA ARG A 121 -5.20 19.16 13.25
C ARG A 121 -3.73 19.54 13.42
N LYS A 122 -3.30 19.75 14.65
CA LYS A 122 -1.90 20.09 14.97
C LYS A 122 -0.94 19.00 14.52
N TYR A 123 -1.23 17.73 14.86
CA TYR A 123 -0.38 16.60 14.51
C TYR A 123 -0.36 16.33 12.99
N VAL A 124 -1.55 16.31 12.36
CA VAL A 124 -1.70 15.99 10.95
C VAL A 124 -0.94 16.99 10.07
N LEU A 125 -1.11 18.29 10.28
CA LEU A 125 -0.44 19.32 9.48
C LEU A 125 1.08 19.41 9.78
N ALA A 126 1.49 19.26 11.05
CA ALA A 126 2.91 19.22 11.39
C ALA A 126 3.60 18.01 10.74
N SER A 127 2.92 16.86 10.70
CA SER A 127 3.41 15.65 10.04
C SER A 127 3.57 15.85 8.54
N LEU A 128 2.58 16.43 7.85
CA LEU A 128 2.68 16.73 6.42
C LEU A 128 3.87 17.64 6.13
N SER A 129 4.00 18.74 6.87
CA SER A 129 5.14 19.67 6.71
C SER A 129 6.50 18.97 6.89
N GLN A 130 6.61 18.04 7.85
CA GLN A 130 7.83 17.26 8.04
C GLN A 130 8.06 16.25 6.92
N SER A 131 6.99 15.59 6.42
CA SER A 131 7.05 14.65 5.30
C SER A 131 7.54 15.33 4.03
N LEU A 132 6.98 16.49 3.67
CA LEU A 132 7.42 17.28 2.53
C LEU A 132 8.92 17.64 2.61
N LYS A 133 9.40 18.03 3.80
CA LYS A 133 10.83 18.31 4.03
C LYS A 133 11.71 17.08 3.83
N ARG A 134 11.30 15.89 4.32
CA ARG A 134 12.08 14.65 4.15
C ARG A 134 12.08 14.19 2.69
N LEU A 135 10.95 14.31 2.01
CA LEU A 135 10.82 13.99 0.59
C LEU A 135 11.52 15.01 -0.33
N GLY A 136 11.72 16.25 0.14
CA GLY A 136 12.31 17.33 -0.66
C GLY A 136 11.40 17.80 -1.80
N VAL A 137 10.07 17.81 -1.56
CA VAL A 137 9.05 18.22 -2.54
C VAL A 137 8.11 19.26 -1.92
N ASP A 138 7.46 20.06 -2.77
CA ASP A 138 6.50 21.08 -2.34
C ASP A 138 5.13 20.48 -2.04
N TYR A 139 4.78 19.37 -2.69
CA TYR A 139 3.52 18.65 -2.51
C TYR A 139 3.67 17.14 -2.67
N VAL A 140 2.73 16.40 -2.08
CA VAL A 140 2.48 14.99 -2.38
C VAL A 140 1.20 14.85 -3.20
N ASP A 141 1.10 13.77 -3.98
CA ASP A 141 -0.09 13.55 -4.79
C ASP A 141 -1.28 13.13 -3.92
N VAL A 142 -1.06 12.24 -2.94
CA VAL A 142 -2.11 11.81 -2.02
C VAL A 142 -1.62 11.89 -0.56
N PHE A 143 -2.37 12.61 0.26
CA PHE A 143 -2.12 12.65 1.71
C PHE A 143 -3.23 11.92 2.47
N TYR A 144 -2.85 10.92 3.29
CA TYR A 144 -3.80 10.12 4.04
C TYR A 144 -3.81 10.46 5.53
N HIS A 145 -5.01 10.43 6.15
CA HIS A 145 -5.09 10.12 7.56
C HIS A 145 -4.97 8.60 7.75
N HIS A 146 -3.95 8.16 8.52
CA HIS A 146 -3.44 6.78 8.50
C HIS A 146 -4.34 5.78 9.23
N ARG A 147 -5.14 6.24 10.19
CA ARG A 147 -6.13 5.44 10.93
C ARG A 147 -7.20 6.34 11.53
N PHE A 148 -8.42 5.82 11.66
CA PHE A 148 -9.46 6.52 12.39
C PHE A 148 -9.04 6.73 13.86
N ASP A 149 -9.25 7.94 14.38
CA ASP A 149 -9.01 8.30 15.78
C ASP A 149 -10.35 8.67 16.44
N PRO A 150 -10.94 7.76 17.26
CA PRO A 150 -12.23 8.02 17.90
C PRO A 150 -12.17 9.08 19.01
N THR A 151 -10.99 9.54 19.38
CA THR A 151 -10.80 10.54 20.46
C THR A 151 -10.78 11.97 19.93
N VAL A 152 -10.72 12.15 18.59
CA VAL A 152 -10.70 13.46 17.94
C VAL A 152 -11.97 13.60 17.09
N PRO A 153 -12.67 14.77 17.13
CA PRO A 153 -13.79 15.02 16.22
C PRO A 153 -13.36 14.81 14.76
N LEU A 154 -14.17 14.07 14.00
CA LEU A 154 -13.86 13.76 12.61
C LEU A 154 -13.70 15.00 11.75
N GLU A 155 -14.50 16.03 12.06
CA GLU A 155 -14.46 17.35 11.41
C GLU A 155 -13.10 18.04 11.56
N GLU A 156 -12.44 17.88 12.72
CA GLU A 156 -11.10 18.45 12.96
C GLU A 156 -10.07 17.76 12.07
N THR A 157 -10.11 16.43 12.02
CA THR A 157 -9.20 15.65 11.18
C THR A 157 -9.41 15.95 9.69
N MET A 158 -10.67 15.94 9.24
CA MET A 158 -11.00 16.29 7.84
C MET A 158 -10.66 17.75 7.52
N GLY A 159 -10.87 18.67 8.46
CA GLY A 159 -10.44 20.06 8.33
C GLY A 159 -8.92 20.22 8.15
N ALA A 160 -8.12 19.33 8.72
CA ALA A 160 -6.68 19.29 8.46
C ALA A 160 -6.38 18.82 7.02
N LEU A 161 -7.07 17.79 6.53
CA LEU A 161 -6.91 17.32 5.15
C LEU A 161 -7.39 18.38 4.13
N ILE A 162 -8.50 19.06 4.39
CA ILE A 162 -8.98 20.20 3.58
C ILE A 162 -7.87 21.25 3.47
N SER A 163 -7.27 21.64 4.60
CA SER A 163 -6.20 22.63 4.61
C SER A 163 -4.95 22.20 3.84
N ALA A 164 -4.63 20.89 3.83
CA ALA A 164 -3.53 20.36 3.04
C ALA A 164 -3.76 20.53 1.53
N VAL A 165 -5.01 20.35 1.07
CA VAL A 165 -5.37 20.55 -0.35
C VAL A 165 -5.40 22.03 -0.68
N GLU A 166 -6.09 22.86 0.11
CA GLU A 166 -6.24 24.31 -0.13
C GLU A 166 -4.89 25.04 -0.14
N SER A 167 -3.92 24.56 0.66
CA SER A 167 -2.55 25.12 0.66
C SER A 167 -1.67 24.58 -0.47
N GLY A 168 -2.16 23.67 -1.30
CA GLY A 168 -1.40 23.06 -2.40
C GLY A 168 -0.33 22.07 -1.94
N GLN A 169 -0.34 21.63 -0.66
CA GLN A 169 0.61 20.65 -0.13
C GLN A 169 0.22 19.20 -0.41
N ALA A 170 -1.02 18.97 -0.82
CA ALA A 170 -1.51 17.70 -1.35
C ALA A 170 -2.47 17.95 -2.52
N LEU A 171 -2.41 17.12 -3.58
CA LEU A 171 -3.37 17.22 -4.68
C LEU A 171 -4.68 16.54 -4.33
N TYR A 172 -4.60 15.42 -3.63
CA TYR A 172 -5.73 14.60 -3.22
C TYR A 172 -5.57 14.16 -1.77
N VAL A 173 -6.68 13.72 -1.18
CA VAL A 173 -6.70 13.18 0.18
C VAL A 173 -7.32 11.79 0.23
N GLY A 174 -6.89 11.02 1.23
CA GLY A 174 -7.38 9.68 1.50
C GLY A 174 -7.50 9.39 2.98
N VAL A 175 -8.13 8.27 3.30
CA VAL A 175 -8.16 7.70 4.65
C VAL A 175 -7.66 6.26 4.62
N SER A 176 -7.16 5.76 5.73
CA SER A 176 -6.70 4.39 5.87
C SER A 176 -7.19 3.80 7.18
N ASN A 177 -7.53 2.50 7.19
CA ASN A 177 -8.04 1.82 8.38
C ASN A 177 -9.27 2.51 9.01
N TYR A 178 -10.15 3.03 8.18
CA TYR A 178 -11.42 3.62 8.60
C TYR A 178 -12.53 2.58 8.49
N PRO A 179 -13.41 2.45 9.51
CA PRO A 179 -14.65 1.70 9.33
C PRO A 179 -15.53 2.35 8.24
N ALA A 180 -16.40 1.55 7.60
CA ALA A 180 -17.22 2.01 6.47
C ALA A 180 -18.06 3.26 6.79
N VAL A 181 -18.66 3.30 7.97
CA VAL A 181 -19.49 4.44 8.41
C VAL A 181 -18.66 5.72 8.51
N GLN A 182 -17.48 5.66 9.16
CA GLN A 182 -16.63 6.84 9.34
C GLN A 182 -15.98 7.29 8.03
N ALA A 183 -15.68 6.37 7.12
CA ALA A 183 -15.23 6.72 5.77
C ALA A 183 -16.33 7.45 4.98
N GLY A 184 -17.59 7.00 5.12
CA GLY A 184 -18.75 7.70 4.56
C GLY A 184 -18.91 9.12 5.09
N GLN A 185 -18.86 9.30 6.41
CA GLN A 185 -18.92 10.62 7.06
C GLN A 185 -17.75 11.52 6.63
N ALA A 186 -16.53 10.97 6.56
CA ALA A 186 -15.36 11.69 6.05
C ALA A 186 -15.58 12.18 4.61
N SER A 187 -16.14 11.32 3.75
CA SER A 187 -16.48 11.69 2.36
C SER A 187 -17.51 12.81 2.28
N GLU A 188 -18.52 12.80 3.16
CA GLU A 188 -19.54 13.87 3.23
C GLU A 188 -18.93 15.21 3.67
N ILE A 189 -18.09 15.21 4.71
CA ILE A 189 -17.41 16.42 5.20
C ILE A 189 -16.53 17.02 4.10
N LEU A 190 -15.69 16.22 3.47
CA LEU A 190 -14.79 16.66 2.40
C LEU A 190 -15.59 17.14 1.18
N GLY A 191 -16.63 16.39 0.79
CA GLY A 191 -17.52 16.73 -0.35
C GLY A 191 -18.27 18.04 -0.13
N SER A 192 -18.61 18.42 1.11
CA SER A 192 -19.29 19.67 1.43
C SER A 192 -18.50 20.93 1.01
N VAL A 193 -17.19 20.80 0.85
CA VAL A 193 -16.29 21.88 0.38
C VAL A 193 -15.71 21.60 -1.02
N GLY A 194 -16.27 20.62 -1.74
CA GLY A 194 -15.86 20.31 -3.12
C GLY A 194 -14.56 19.50 -3.24
N ILE A 195 -14.05 18.93 -2.15
CA ILE A 195 -12.88 18.06 -2.15
C ILE A 195 -13.35 16.60 -2.06
N PRO A 196 -13.16 15.77 -3.10
CA PRO A 196 -13.54 14.36 -3.02
C PRO A 196 -12.58 13.58 -2.12
N LEU A 197 -13.10 12.63 -1.32
CA LEU A 197 -12.28 11.59 -0.73
C LEU A 197 -11.83 10.65 -1.86
N LEU A 198 -10.57 10.75 -2.25
CA LEU A 198 -10.06 10.02 -3.41
C LEU A 198 -9.92 8.53 -3.15
N LEU A 199 -9.27 8.17 -2.04
CA LEU A 199 -8.85 6.79 -1.77
C LEU A 199 -9.14 6.40 -0.32
N GLN A 200 -9.57 5.14 -0.17
CA GLN A 200 -9.53 4.43 1.11
C GLN A 200 -8.49 3.32 1.04
N GLN A 201 -7.56 3.28 1.99
CA GLN A 201 -6.50 2.27 2.03
C GLN A 201 -6.73 1.28 3.16
N GLU A 202 -6.87 -0.02 2.82
CA GLU A 202 -7.29 -1.06 3.76
C GLU A 202 -6.44 -2.33 3.66
N LYS A 203 -6.43 -3.12 4.74
CA LYS A 203 -5.82 -4.44 4.74
C LYS A 203 -6.72 -5.44 4.02
N TYR A 204 -6.16 -6.16 3.02
CA TYR A 204 -6.91 -7.17 2.30
C TYR A 204 -6.02 -8.26 1.73
N ASN A 205 -6.37 -9.50 1.99
CA ASN A 205 -5.75 -10.71 1.44
C ASN A 205 -6.67 -11.92 1.67
N MET A 206 -6.28 -13.08 1.15
CA MET A 206 -7.10 -14.30 1.24
C MET A 206 -7.46 -14.71 2.66
N PHE A 207 -6.65 -14.36 3.67
CA PHE A 207 -6.87 -14.69 5.08
C PHE A 207 -7.56 -13.58 5.87
N GLU A 208 -7.60 -12.37 5.36
CA GLU A 208 -8.14 -11.19 6.04
C GLU A 208 -9.05 -10.44 5.08
N ARG A 209 -10.36 -10.70 5.20
CA ARG A 209 -11.39 -10.30 4.23
C ARG A 209 -12.44 -9.35 4.81
N ARG A 210 -12.09 -8.60 5.85
CA ARG A 210 -13.03 -7.65 6.49
C ARG A 210 -13.70 -6.72 5.49
N ILE A 211 -12.96 -6.25 4.50
CA ILE A 211 -13.42 -5.19 3.61
C ILE A 211 -14.45 -5.62 2.55
N ASP A 212 -14.53 -6.92 2.24
CA ASP A 212 -15.50 -7.47 1.28
C ASP A 212 -16.76 -8.05 1.92
N ARG A 213 -16.91 -7.90 3.26
CA ARG A 213 -18.04 -8.45 4.02
C ARG A 213 -18.87 -7.35 4.66
N SER A 214 -20.17 -7.42 4.46
CA SER A 214 -21.14 -6.58 5.17
C SER A 214 -21.25 -7.00 6.65
N GLY A 215 -21.59 -6.04 7.52
CA GLY A 215 -21.81 -6.28 8.94
C GLY A 215 -20.54 -6.36 9.80
N THR A 216 -19.34 -6.31 9.23
CA THR A 216 -18.08 -6.38 9.99
C THR A 216 -17.82 -5.13 10.83
N ASP A 217 -18.34 -3.99 10.41
CA ASP A 217 -18.21 -2.69 11.11
C ASP A 217 -19.49 -2.31 11.90
N GLY A 218 -20.39 -3.28 12.14
CA GLY A 218 -21.63 -3.14 12.85
C GLY A 218 -22.80 -3.82 12.12
N GLU A 219 -23.85 -4.19 12.87
CA GLU A 219 -25.03 -4.83 12.29
C GLU A 219 -25.68 -3.90 11.25
N GLY A 220 -25.90 -4.42 10.02
CA GLY A 220 -26.47 -3.66 8.91
C GLY A 220 -25.49 -2.75 8.17
N ALA A 221 -24.23 -2.64 8.61
CA ALA A 221 -23.24 -1.87 7.88
C ALA A 221 -22.91 -2.51 6.52
N GLU A 222 -22.82 -1.67 5.47
CA GLU A 222 -22.30 -2.11 4.18
C GLU A 222 -20.83 -2.54 4.27
N SER A 223 -20.34 -3.34 3.32
CA SER A 223 -18.92 -3.64 3.25
C SER A 223 -18.12 -2.37 2.90
N ILE A 224 -16.85 -2.33 3.30
CA ILE A 224 -15.99 -1.18 2.94
C ILE A 224 -15.89 -1.03 1.42
N LEU A 225 -15.81 -2.15 0.67
CA LEU A 225 -15.75 -2.09 -0.79
C LEU A 225 -17.05 -1.53 -1.40
N ASP A 226 -18.22 -1.91 -0.88
CA ASP A 226 -19.50 -1.40 -1.36
C ASP A 226 -19.67 0.09 -1.01
N GLY A 227 -19.34 0.45 0.22
CA GLY A 227 -19.38 1.83 0.69
C GLY A 227 -18.46 2.77 -0.07
N ALA A 228 -17.27 2.31 -0.41
CA ALA A 228 -16.34 3.06 -1.24
C ALA A 228 -16.88 3.19 -2.67
N ALA A 229 -17.33 2.08 -3.27
CA ALA A 229 -17.83 2.08 -4.65
C ALA A 229 -19.07 2.97 -4.82
N SER A 230 -20.04 2.93 -3.88
CA SER A 230 -21.25 3.76 -3.93
C SER A 230 -20.96 5.26 -3.86
N ARG A 231 -19.81 5.64 -3.27
CA ARG A 231 -19.38 7.04 -3.12
C ARG A 231 -18.32 7.47 -4.14
N GLY A 232 -17.97 6.59 -5.07
CA GLY A 232 -16.91 6.88 -6.07
C GLY A 232 -15.51 6.96 -5.47
N ILE A 233 -15.25 6.34 -4.33
CA ILE A 233 -13.95 6.29 -3.67
C ILE A 233 -13.16 5.09 -4.22
N GLY A 234 -11.92 5.30 -4.63
CA GLY A 234 -11.02 4.22 -5.00
C GLY A 234 -10.50 3.48 -3.77
N VAL A 235 -10.24 2.18 -3.90
CA VAL A 235 -9.69 1.38 -2.79
C VAL A 235 -8.30 0.88 -3.15
N THR A 236 -7.31 1.23 -2.32
CA THR A 236 -5.99 0.62 -2.36
C THR A 236 -5.84 -0.35 -1.18
N VAL A 237 -5.14 -1.45 -1.40
CA VAL A 237 -5.03 -2.46 -0.35
C VAL A 237 -3.59 -2.78 0.00
N PHE A 238 -3.30 -2.83 1.31
CA PHE A 238 -1.99 -3.21 1.81
C PHE A 238 -1.97 -4.64 2.37
N SER A 239 -0.78 -5.18 2.54
CA SER A 239 -0.55 -6.58 2.95
C SER A 239 -1.25 -7.64 2.08
N PRO A 240 -1.27 -7.51 0.75
CA PRO A 240 -1.94 -8.48 -0.12
C PRO A 240 -1.33 -9.88 -0.03
N LEU A 241 -0.05 -9.98 0.35
CA LEU A 241 0.68 -11.23 0.58
C LEU A 241 0.75 -11.63 2.07
N CYS A 242 -0.08 -11.03 2.92
CA CYS A 242 -0.15 -11.33 4.37
C CYS A 242 1.24 -11.40 5.04
N GLN A 243 2.08 -10.38 4.81
CA GLN A 243 3.47 -10.29 5.30
C GLN A 243 4.39 -11.44 4.84
N GLY A 244 4.09 -12.06 3.72
CA GLY A 244 4.82 -13.18 3.14
C GLY A 244 4.24 -14.55 3.48
N LEU A 245 3.18 -14.63 4.28
CA LEU A 245 2.46 -15.89 4.54
C LEU A 245 1.80 -16.46 3.28
N LEU A 246 1.37 -15.62 2.36
CA LEU A 246 0.81 -16.02 1.06
C LEU A 246 1.91 -16.09 -0.03
N THR A 247 3.03 -16.70 0.32
CA THR A 247 4.15 -17.00 -0.59
C THR A 247 4.71 -18.40 -0.27
N ASN A 248 5.62 -18.88 -1.09
CA ASN A 248 6.25 -20.19 -0.89
C ASN A 248 7.26 -20.20 0.28
N ARG A 249 7.54 -19.04 0.89
CA ARG A 249 8.65 -18.85 1.84
C ARG A 249 8.56 -19.72 3.08
N TYR A 250 7.35 -20.02 3.56
CA TYR A 250 7.13 -20.71 4.83
C TYR A 250 6.61 -22.14 4.68
N LEU A 251 6.39 -22.64 3.47
CA LEU A 251 5.82 -23.97 3.22
C LEU A 251 6.64 -25.12 3.81
N ASN A 252 7.96 -24.93 3.93
CA ASN A 252 8.93 -25.93 4.41
C ASN A 252 9.59 -25.53 5.73
N GLY A 253 9.01 -24.58 6.48
CA GLY A 253 9.54 -24.11 7.75
C GLY A 253 9.80 -22.60 7.76
N ILE A 254 10.46 -22.12 8.84
CA ILE A 254 10.77 -20.69 9.03
C ILE A 254 12.23 -20.44 8.67
N PRO A 255 12.56 -19.83 7.52
CA PRO A 255 13.94 -19.47 7.19
C PRO A 255 14.50 -18.46 8.20
N GLY A 256 15.77 -18.59 8.59
CA GLY A 256 16.41 -17.76 9.61
C GLY A 256 16.51 -16.27 9.23
N ASP A 257 16.52 -15.97 7.92
CA ASP A 257 16.50 -14.61 7.36
C ASP A 257 15.09 -14.07 7.10
N SER A 258 14.06 -14.80 7.54
CA SER A 258 12.65 -14.44 7.29
C SER A 258 12.12 -13.45 8.32
N ARG A 259 11.01 -12.80 7.94
CA ARG A 259 10.29 -11.88 8.84
C ARG A 259 9.79 -12.59 10.09
N ALA A 260 9.32 -13.84 9.99
CA ALA A 260 8.86 -14.62 11.13
C ALA A 260 9.97 -15.00 12.12
N ALA A 261 11.22 -15.00 11.68
CA ALA A 261 12.36 -15.25 12.56
C ALA A 261 12.86 -13.98 13.28
N ALA A 262 12.64 -12.78 12.72
CA ALA A 262 13.34 -11.57 13.16
C ALA A 262 12.42 -10.37 13.46
N SER A 263 11.12 -10.42 13.15
CA SER A 263 10.25 -9.23 13.24
C SER A 263 9.08 -9.44 14.19
N PRO A 264 8.79 -8.48 15.09
CA PRO A 264 7.61 -8.54 15.96
C PRO A 264 6.28 -8.45 15.20
N PHE A 265 6.31 -8.00 13.93
CA PHE A 265 5.10 -7.84 13.12
C PHE A 265 4.57 -9.15 12.52
N LEU A 266 5.38 -10.22 12.50
CA LEU A 266 4.96 -11.56 12.12
C LEU A 266 5.43 -12.56 13.17
N PRO A 267 4.68 -12.81 14.25
CA PRO A 267 5.02 -13.81 15.23
C PRO A 267 5.10 -15.20 14.59
N SER A 268 6.13 -15.99 14.93
CA SER A 268 6.33 -17.36 14.42
C SER A 268 5.14 -18.28 14.71
N THR A 269 4.37 -18.00 15.77
CA THR A 269 3.14 -18.73 16.14
C THR A 269 2.04 -18.66 15.08
N ARG A 270 2.09 -17.70 14.17
CA ARG A 270 1.16 -17.65 13.01
C ARG A 270 1.45 -18.74 11.98
N ILE A 271 2.64 -19.34 12.01
CA ILE A 271 3.03 -20.43 11.11
C ILE A 271 2.72 -21.77 11.83
N ASN A 272 1.45 -22.01 12.05
CA ASN A 272 0.92 -23.20 12.70
C ASN A 272 0.42 -24.24 11.67
N TYR A 273 -0.12 -25.35 12.15
CA TYR A 273 -0.64 -26.43 11.30
C TYR A 273 -1.76 -25.96 10.35
N GLN A 274 -2.72 -25.17 10.85
CA GLN A 274 -3.84 -24.67 10.04
C GLN A 274 -3.33 -23.77 8.90
N TYR A 275 -2.42 -22.84 9.19
CA TYR A 275 -1.77 -22.03 8.18
C TYR A 275 -1.05 -22.89 7.13
N LEU A 276 -0.25 -23.88 7.55
CA LEU A 276 0.51 -24.71 6.62
C LEU A 276 -0.40 -25.56 5.73
N ALA A 277 -1.51 -26.08 6.25
CA ALA A 277 -2.50 -26.80 5.48
C ALA A 277 -3.13 -25.91 4.40
N ALA A 278 -3.59 -24.71 4.78
CA ALA A 278 -4.16 -23.74 3.86
C ALA A 278 -3.14 -23.28 2.81
N ALA A 279 -1.93 -22.90 3.23
CA ALA A 279 -0.89 -22.40 2.32
C ALA A 279 -0.46 -23.47 1.29
N ARG A 280 -0.38 -24.76 1.69
CA ARG A 280 -0.07 -25.87 0.77
C ARG A 280 -1.21 -26.11 -0.22
N ALA A 281 -2.47 -26.10 0.24
CA ALA A 281 -3.64 -26.21 -0.65
C ALA A 281 -3.68 -25.07 -1.67
N LEU A 282 -3.52 -23.82 -1.22
CA LEU A 282 -3.44 -22.65 -2.08
C LEU A 282 -2.27 -22.73 -3.08
N ASN A 283 -1.09 -23.21 -2.64
CA ASN A 283 0.05 -23.38 -3.52
C ASN A 283 -0.21 -24.45 -4.60
N GLY A 284 -0.97 -25.50 -4.29
CA GLY A 284 -1.43 -26.48 -5.27
C GLY A 284 -2.30 -25.85 -6.35
N ILE A 285 -3.27 -25.01 -5.95
CA ILE A 285 -4.14 -24.26 -6.89
C ILE A 285 -3.28 -23.32 -7.76
N ALA A 286 -2.36 -22.57 -7.16
CA ALA A 286 -1.48 -21.67 -7.90
C ALA A 286 -0.64 -22.42 -8.94
N ALA A 287 -0.12 -23.61 -8.62
CA ALA A 287 0.67 -24.42 -9.52
C ALA A 287 -0.12 -24.88 -10.77
N THR A 288 -1.40 -25.23 -10.63
CA THR A 288 -2.26 -25.58 -11.77
C THR A 288 -2.50 -24.40 -12.71
N ARG A 289 -2.40 -23.17 -12.19
CA ARG A 289 -2.48 -21.92 -12.97
C ARG A 289 -1.15 -21.52 -13.62
N GLY A 290 -0.06 -22.24 -13.38
CA GLY A 290 1.29 -21.83 -13.78
C GLY A 290 1.78 -20.57 -13.04
N GLN A 291 1.23 -20.30 -11.87
CA GLN A 291 1.58 -19.15 -11.05
C GLN A 291 2.24 -19.59 -9.73
N SER A 292 3.06 -18.72 -9.14
CA SER A 292 3.44 -18.87 -7.74
C SER A 292 2.26 -18.53 -6.81
N LEU A 293 2.31 -18.99 -5.55
CA LEU A 293 1.31 -18.62 -4.55
C LEU A 293 1.19 -17.09 -4.40
N ALA A 294 2.32 -16.38 -4.45
CA ALA A 294 2.31 -14.91 -4.41
C ALA A 294 1.56 -14.30 -5.60
N GLN A 295 1.81 -14.78 -6.81
CA GLN A 295 1.13 -14.28 -8.02
C GLN A 295 -0.37 -14.55 -7.98
N MET A 296 -0.78 -15.77 -7.63
CA MET A 296 -2.21 -16.08 -7.47
C MET A 296 -2.86 -15.24 -6.36
N SER A 297 -2.15 -14.98 -5.25
CA SER A 297 -2.68 -14.14 -4.17
C SER A 297 -2.90 -12.70 -4.61
N LEU A 298 -2.01 -12.15 -5.41
CA LEU A 298 -2.17 -10.83 -6.03
C LEU A 298 -3.32 -10.83 -7.04
N ALA A 299 -3.43 -11.85 -7.90
CA ALA A 299 -4.55 -12.01 -8.81
C ALA A 299 -5.88 -12.07 -8.06
N TRP A 300 -5.94 -12.82 -6.94
CA TRP A 300 -7.13 -12.91 -6.11
C TRP A 300 -7.54 -11.56 -5.51
N VAL A 301 -6.60 -10.78 -5.00
CA VAL A 301 -6.86 -9.44 -4.46
C VAL A 301 -7.38 -8.50 -5.56
N LEU A 302 -6.75 -8.55 -6.73
CA LEU A 302 -7.04 -7.67 -7.86
C LEU A 302 -8.23 -8.11 -8.73
N ARG A 303 -8.82 -9.31 -8.47
CA ARG A 303 -10.02 -9.80 -9.20
C ARG A 303 -11.23 -8.90 -9.01
N ASP A 304 -11.33 -8.26 -7.84
CA ASP A 304 -12.43 -7.37 -7.51
C ASP A 304 -12.20 -6.01 -8.21
N PRO A 305 -13.12 -5.57 -9.08
CA PRO A 305 -12.97 -4.31 -9.81
C PRO A 305 -13.03 -3.09 -8.91
N ARG A 306 -13.53 -3.20 -7.67
CA ARG A 306 -13.57 -2.12 -6.68
C ARG A 306 -12.18 -1.86 -6.06
N VAL A 307 -11.26 -2.84 -6.14
CA VAL A 307 -9.86 -2.66 -5.71
C VAL A 307 -9.07 -2.00 -6.82
N THR A 308 -8.66 -0.76 -6.61
CA THR A 308 -7.89 0.03 -7.57
C THR A 308 -6.45 -0.48 -7.70
N SER A 309 -5.76 -0.68 -6.59
CA SER A 309 -4.34 -1.06 -6.58
C SER A 309 -3.98 -1.87 -5.34
N ALA A 310 -3.08 -2.85 -5.48
CA ALA A 310 -2.50 -3.58 -4.37
C ALA A 310 -1.08 -3.08 -4.08
N ILE A 311 -0.84 -2.67 -2.83
CA ILE A 311 0.45 -2.15 -2.38
C ILE A 311 1.32 -3.32 -1.94
N VAL A 312 2.39 -3.58 -2.69
CA VAL A 312 3.35 -4.65 -2.43
C VAL A 312 4.66 -4.09 -1.91
N GLY A 313 5.25 -4.74 -0.92
CA GLY A 313 6.64 -4.52 -0.53
C GLY A 313 7.54 -5.49 -1.28
N ALA A 314 8.75 -5.05 -1.64
CA ALA A 314 9.78 -5.91 -2.21
C ALA A 314 11.10 -5.77 -1.43
N SER A 315 11.84 -6.87 -1.29
CA SER A 315 13.18 -6.89 -0.70
C SER A 315 14.28 -7.14 -1.74
N SER A 316 13.90 -7.41 -2.99
CA SER A 316 14.79 -7.58 -4.13
C SER A 316 14.08 -7.27 -5.44
N VAL A 317 14.86 -6.99 -6.48
CA VAL A 317 14.36 -6.81 -7.85
C VAL A 317 13.62 -8.04 -8.33
N LYS A 318 14.16 -9.24 -8.10
CA LYS A 318 13.51 -10.50 -8.48
C LYS A 318 12.11 -10.63 -7.88
N GLN A 319 11.95 -10.33 -6.58
CA GLN A 319 10.64 -10.38 -5.93
C GLN A 319 9.67 -9.36 -6.51
N LEU A 320 10.15 -8.16 -6.86
CA LEU A 320 9.34 -7.15 -7.51
C LEU A 320 8.85 -7.61 -8.89
N GLU A 321 9.75 -8.14 -9.72
CA GLU A 321 9.43 -8.67 -11.06
C GLU A 321 8.43 -9.82 -10.99
N GLU A 322 8.61 -10.75 -10.06
CA GLU A 322 7.66 -11.85 -9.81
C GLU A 322 6.27 -11.33 -9.42
N ASN A 323 6.19 -10.28 -8.59
CA ASN A 323 4.93 -9.66 -8.22
C ASN A 323 4.27 -8.96 -9.43
N VAL A 324 5.03 -8.19 -10.21
CA VAL A 324 4.51 -7.50 -11.41
C VAL A 324 4.00 -8.49 -12.46
N ALA A 325 4.67 -9.62 -12.62
CA ALA A 325 4.24 -10.68 -13.53
C ALA A 325 2.86 -11.26 -13.19
N ALA A 326 2.37 -11.10 -11.95
CA ALA A 326 1.00 -11.49 -11.59
C ALA A 326 -0.06 -10.76 -12.42
N CYS A 327 0.21 -9.52 -12.85
CA CYS A 327 -0.70 -8.70 -13.63
C CYS A 327 -1.01 -9.28 -15.04
N GLN A 328 -0.22 -10.25 -15.51
CA GLN A 328 -0.43 -10.88 -16.82
C GLN A 328 -1.52 -11.97 -16.78
N ASN A 329 -1.93 -12.44 -15.59
CA ASN A 329 -2.95 -13.47 -15.42
C ASN A 329 -3.77 -13.23 -14.15
N LEU A 330 -4.68 -12.24 -14.18
CA LEU A 330 -5.54 -11.85 -13.05
C LEU A 330 -6.86 -12.62 -13.00
N ALA A 331 -7.32 -13.20 -14.13
CA ALA A 331 -8.59 -13.90 -14.16
C ALA A 331 -8.56 -15.18 -13.31
N LEU A 332 -9.60 -15.39 -12.53
CA LEU A 332 -9.83 -16.60 -11.72
C LEU A 332 -11.19 -17.20 -12.11
N SER A 333 -11.25 -18.53 -12.29
CA SER A 333 -12.52 -19.20 -12.53
C SER A 333 -13.34 -19.36 -11.25
N ASP A 334 -14.63 -19.63 -11.38
CA ASP A 334 -15.51 -19.87 -10.22
C ASP A 334 -15.08 -21.11 -9.43
N GLU A 335 -14.54 -22.14 -10.12
CA GLU A 335 -13.98 -23.34 -9.48
C GLU A 335 -12.73 -23.00 -8.67
N GLU A 336 -11.84 -22.17 -9.21
CA GLU A 336 -10.63 -21.71 -8.49
C GLU A 336 -11.01 -20.87 -7.27
N LEU A 337 -11.96 -19.94 -7.41
CA LEU A 337 -12.47 -19.14 -6.30
C LEU A 337 -13.11 -19.99 -5.21
N SER A 338 -13.89 -21.02 -5.59
CA SER A 338 -14.48 -21.97 -4.67
C SER A 338 -13.40 -22.77 -3.92
N ALA A 339 -12.39 -23.29 -4.64
CA ALA A 339 -11.28 -24.03 -4.04
C ALA A 339 -10.44 -23.15 -3.07
N ILE A 340 -10.19 -21.88 -3.44
CA ILE A 340 -9.51 -20.90 -2.58
C ILE A 340 -10.35 -20.65 -1.31
N ASN A 341 -11.66 -20.51 -1.42
CA ASN A 341 -12.55 -20.30 -0.28
C ASN A 341 -12.52 -21.49 0.69
N VAL A 342 -12.55 -22.72 0.16
CA VAL A 342 -12.42 -23.93 0.97
C VAL A 342 -11.06 -23.98 1.68
N ALA A 343 -9.97 -23.68 0.98
CA ALA A 343 -8.63 -23.67 1.55
C ALA A 343 -8.45 -22.61 2.67
N CYS A 344 -9.22 -21.52 2.62
CA CYS A 344 -9.15 -20.43 3.58
C CYS A 344 -10.22 -20.50 4.68
N ILE A 345 -11.03 -21.56 4.77
CA ILE A 345 -12.24 -21.59 5.63
C ILE A 345 -11.94 -21.24 7.10
N ASP A 346 -10.83 -21.71 7.64
CA ASP A 346 -10.40 -21.47 9.03
C ASP A 346 -9.98 -20.02 9.31
N PHE A 347 -9.81 -19.19 8.28
CA PHE A 347 -9.42 -17.79 8.36
C PHE A 347 -10.58 -16.83 8.08
N LEU A 348 -11.75 -17.38 7.77
CA LEU A 348 -12.93 -16.59 7.36
C LEU A 348 -13.88 -16.29 8.53
N VAL A 349 -13.48 -16.51 9.77
CA VAL A 349 -14.28 -16.28 10.99
C VAL A 349 -14.16 -14.85 11.47
#